data_d6ee7493b0043a3a98fac0b95f279560
#
_entry.id   d6ee7493b0043a3a98fac0b95f279560
#
_cell.length_a   1.000
_cell.length_b   1.000
_cell.length_c   1.000
_cell.angle_alpha   90.00
_cell.angle_beta   90.00
_cell.angle_gamma   90.00
#
_symmetry.space_group_name_H-M   'P 1'
#
loop_
_entity.id
_entity.type
_entity.pdbx_description
1 polymer ?
#
loop_
_entity_poly.entity_id
_entity_poly.type
_entity_poly.pdbx_seq_one_letter_code
_entity_poly.pdbx_strand_id
1 'polypeptide(L)'
;MKNARQRYNELSSHREQFLNVAYECAELTIPTLLMRNEGDALYESFQTPWQSVGAKGVTTLSSKLMLGLLPPSTSFFKLQLDDSKLGMEIPPEAKSELDLSFAKIERMIMESIAASTDRVQIFAALKHLVVTGNALVFMSKDGMKVYPLNRYVVERDGNGNVVEIVTKERVSKKLLGLPESDGESVNDDAKGDYKSTKDVDVYTCVKMADNGWRWHQEAQDTILPDSVGKAPKDKSPWLPLRFVTVDGEDYGRSRVEEFLGDLKSLEALMQAVVEGSAAAAKVVFTVSPSSVTKPAAVANAGNGAIIQGRPDDVGVIQVGKTADFQTAYQMINMLEKRIA
;
A
#
# COMPACT_ATOMS: atom_id res chain seq x y z
N MET A 1 -8.28 26.81 -20.02
CA MET A 1 -7.74 26.09 -18.85
C MET A 1 -7.67 24.62 -19.22
N LYS A 2 -6.62 23.89 -18.79
CA LYS A 2 -6.57 22.42 -18.94
C LYS A 2 -7.67 21.82 -18.07
N ASN A 3 -8.37 20.78 -18.54
CA ASN A 3 -9.33 20.04 -17.71
C ASN A 3 -8.60 19.16 -16.68
N ALA A 4 -9.31 18.65 -15.67
CA ALA A 4 -8.72 17.88 -14.57
C ALA A 4 -8.00 16.60 -15.06
N ARG A 5 -8.54 15.92 -16.09
CA ARG A 5 -7.92 14.76 -16.72
C ARG A 5 -6.57 15.09 -17.37
N GLN A 6 -6.51 16.17 -18.15
CA GLN A 6 -5.26 16.59 -18.78
C GLN A 6 -4.20 16.96 -17.74
N ARG A 7 -4.63 17.61 -16.66
CA ARG A 7 -3.74 18.00 -15.58
C ARG A 7 -3.23 16.78 -14.80
N TYR A 8 -4.12 15.82 -14.53
CA TYR A 8 -3.71 14.54 -13.90
C TYR A 8 -2.65 13.82 -14.74
N ASN A 9 -2.84 13.73 -16.06
CA ASN A 9 -1.91 13.04 -16.96
C ASN A 9 -0.55 13.75 -17.02
N GLU A 10 -0.53 15.07 -16.98
CA GLU A 10 0.71 15.84 -16.94
C GLU A 10 1.50 15.59 -15.65
N LEU A 11 0.85 15.70 -14.50
CA LEU A 11 1.49 15.48 -13.20
C LEU A 11 1.83 14.00 -12.94
N SER A 12 1.13 13.07 -13.60
CA SER A 12 1.41 11.64 -13.43
C SER A 12 2.79 11.23 -13.96
N SER A 13 3.32 11.92 -14.95
CA SER A 13 4.67 11.68 -15.45
C SER A 13 5.75 11.97 -14.41
N HIS A 14 5.55 13.00 -13.58
CA HIS A 14 6.47 13.33 -12.48
C HIS A 14 6.38 12.31 -11.33
N ARG A 15 5.21 11.72 -11.12
CA ARG A 15 4.98 10.70 -10.10
C ARG A 15 5.56 9.33 -10.47
N GLU A 16 5.71 9.04 -11.75
CA GLU A 16 5.99 7.69 -12.27
C GLU A 16 7.20 7.02 -11.61
N GLN A 17 8.30 7.74 -11.44
CA GLN A 17 9.51 7.22 -10.79
C GLN A 17 9.24 6.78 -9.33
N PHE A 18 8.46 7.56 -8.56
CA PHE A 18 8.11 7.23 -7.18
C PHE A 18 7.12 6.07 -7.11
N LEU A 19 6.21 6.03 -8.06
CA LEU A 19 5.20 4.99 -8.16
C LEU A 19 5.82 3.62 -8.47
N ASN A 20 6.81 3.56 -9.36
CA ASN A 20 7.52 2.32 -9.69
C ASN A 20 8.26 1.75 -8.48
N VAL A 21 8.96 2.58 -7.72
CA VAL A 21 9.61 2.17 -6.47
C VAL A 21 8.57 1.72 -5.43
N ALA A 22 7.45 2.43 -5.33
CA ALA A 22 6.37 2.07 -4.42
C ALA A 22 5.73 0.71 -4.74
N TYR A 23 5.60 0.36 -6.02
CA TYR A 23 5.14 -0.98 -6.44
C TYR A 23 6.13 -2.07 -6.01
N GLU A 24 7.43 -1.88 -6.24
CA GLU A 24 8.45 -2.84 -5.79
C GLU A 24 8.44 -3.02 -4.26
N CYS A 25 8.30 -1.93 -3.51
CA CYS A 25 8.18 -1.97 -2.06
C CYS A 25 6.92 -2.71 -1.60
N ALA A 26 5.79 -2.50 -2.28
CA ALA A 26 4.54 -3.17 -1.97
C ALA A 26 4.61 -4.67 -2.28
N GLU A 27 5.15 -5.05 -3.45
CA GLU A 27 5.33 -6.44 -3.88
C GLU A 27 6.16 -7.27 -2.89
N LEU A 28 7.20 -6.66 -2.29
CA LEU A 28 8.06 -7.33 -1.30
C LEU A 28 7.55 -7.23 0.15
N THR A 29 6.44 -6.54 0.41
CA THR A 29 5.87 -6.39 1.75
C THR A 29 4.41 -6.79 1.80
N ILE A 30 3.51 -5.88 1.39
CA ILE A 30 2.06 -6.08 1.37
C ILE A 30 1.54 -5.78 -0.04
N PRO A 31 1.51 -6.77 -0.96
CA PRO A 31 1.13 -6.55 -2.36
C PRO A 31 -0.28 -5.95 -2.54
N THR A 32 -1.20 -6.27 -1.64
CA THR A 32 -2.58 -5.76 -1.68
C THR A 32 -2.70 -4.26 -1.35
N LEU A 33 -1.63 -3.63 -0.85
CA LEU A 33 -1.66 -2.22 -0.46
C LEU A 33 -1.65 -1.29 -1.67
N LEU A 34 -0.93 -1.65 -2.73
CA LEU A 34 -0.79 -0.85 -3.94
C LEU A 34 -0.84 -1.76 -5.18
N MET A 35 -1.96 -1.74 -5.87
CA MET A 35 -2.19 -2.55 -7.07
C MET A 35 -1.72 -1.84 -8.33
N ARG A 36 -1.07 -2.56 -9.26
CA ARG A 36 -0.62 -2.00 -10.54
C ARG A 36 -1.77 -1.71 -11.48
N ASN A 37 -2.78 -2.59 -11.51
CA ASN A 37 -3.92 -2.44 -12.39
C ASN A 37 -5.03 -1.64 -11.73
N GLU A 38 -5.40 -0.52 -12.32
CA GLU A 38 -6.44 0.38 -11.81
C GLU A 38 -7.87 -0.16 -12.01
N GLY A 39 -8.01 -1.23 -12.79
CA GLY A 39 -9.30 -1.66 -13.31
C GLY A 39 -10.08 -2.63 -12.43
N ASP A 40 -9.49 -3.75 -12.05
CA ASP A 40 -10.26 -4.87 -11.50
C ASP A 40 -9.52 -5.55 -10.35
N ALA A 41 -9.58 -4.93 -9.18
CA ALA A 41 -9.11 -5.53 -7.93
C ALA A 41 -9.75 -6.91 -7.64
N LEU A 42 -10.86 -7.23 -8.28
CA LEU A 42 -11.59 -8.49 -8.11
C LEU A 42 -10.93 -9.68 -8.81
N TYR A 43 -10.03 -9.44 -9.77
CA TYR A 43 -9.46 -10.49 -10.62
C TYR A 43 -7.93 -10.55 -10.58
N GLU A 44 -7.28 -9.71 -9.81
CA GLU A 44 -5.82 -9.71 -9.68
C GLU A 44 -5.39 -10.78 -8.67
N SER A 45 -4.65 -11.79 -9.13
CA SER A 45 -4.01 -12.75 -8.25
C SER A 45 -2.72 -12.15 -7.70
N PHE A 46 -2.69 -11.85 -6.40
CA PHE A 46 -1.49 -11.36 -5.74
C PHE A 46 -0.53 -12.51 -5.46
N GLN A 47 0.71 -12.38 -5.94
CA GLN A 47 1.79 -13.24 -5.49
C GLN A 47 2.25 -12.75 -4.12
N THR A 48 2.14 -13.61 -3.11
CA THR A 48 2.74 -13.33 -1.81
C THR A 48 4.25 -13.57 -1.88
N PRO A 49 5.07 -12.70 -1.26
CA PRO A 49 6.51 -12.92 -1.17
C PRO A 49 6.85 -14.25 -0.48
N TRP A 50 7.99 -14.83 -0.85
CA TRP A 50 8.55 -16.02 -0.20
C TRP A 50 9.00 -15.74 1.24
N GLN A 51 9.37 -14.48 1.53
CA GLN A 51 9.72 -14.01 2.86
C GLN A 51 8.54 -13.27 3.51
N SER A 52 8.42 -13.32 4.82
CA SER A 52 7.37 -12.64 5.58
C SER A 52 7.87 -11.48 6.44
N VAL A 53 9.19 -11.23 6.44
CA VAL A 53 9.83 -10.21 7.29
C VAL A 53 9.37 -8.81 6.91
N GLY A 54 9.27 -8.52 5.60
CA GLY A 54 8.78 -7.25 5.11
C GLY A 54 7.37 -6.92 5.60
N ALA A 55 6.43 -7.87 5.45
CA ALA A 55 5.05 -7.70 5.91
C ALA A 55 4.95 -7.51 7.43
N LYS A 56 5.71 -8.31 8.20
CA LYS A 56 5.77 -8.20 9.67
C LYS A 56 6.35 -6.84 10.09
N GLY A 57 7.45 -6.41 9.46
CA GLY A 57 8.09 -5.13 9.73
C GLY A 57 7.13 -3.95 9.51
N VAL A 58 6.47 -3.91 8.36
CA VAL A 58 5.46 -2.88 8.05
C VAL A 58 4.33 -2.87 9.07
N THR A 59 3.78 -4.04 9.40
CA THR A 59 2.65 -4.13 10.35
C THR A 59 3.08 -3.70 11.75
N THR A 60 4.25 -4.14 12.20
CA THR A 60 4.79 -3.79 13.53
C THR A 60 5.08 -2.30 13.62
N LEU A 61 5.76 -1.72 12.63
CA LEU A 61 6.09 -0.30 12.61
C LEU A 61 4.81 0.56 12.55
N SER A 62 3.88 0.23 11.67
CA SER A 62 2.60 0.95 11.57
C SER A 62 1.79 0.88 12.87
N SER A 63 1.81 -0.27 13.57
CA SER A 63 1.15 -0.43 14.86
C SER A 63 1.80 0.41 15.96
N LYS A 64 3.14 0.45 16.00
CA LYS A 64 3.88 1.29 16.96
C LYS A 64 3.64 2.78 16.70
N LEU A 65 3.65 3.20 15.42
CA LEU A 65 3.33 4.57 15.04
C LEU A 65 1.88 4.93 15.42
N MET A 66 0.93 4.02 15.20
CA MET A 66 -0.47 4.24 15.58
C MET A 66 -0.62 4.42 17.09
N LEU A 67 0.05 3.59 17.89
CA LEU A 67 0.02 3.71 19.36
C LEU A 67 0.70 5.00 19.85
N GLY A 68 1.78 5.43 19.20
CA GLY A 68 2.48 6.66 19.56
C GLY A 68 1.74 7.93 19.17
N LEU A 69 1.09 7.94 18.00
CA LEU A 69 0.39 9.11 17.47
C LEU A 69 -1.04 9.25 18.02
N LEU A 70 -1.73 8.12 18.16
CA LEU A 70 -3.15 8.06 18.55
C LEU A 70 -3.37 7.01 19.65
N PRO A 71 -2.85 7.23 20.86
CA PRO A 71 -3.04 6.30 21.96
C PRO A 71 -4.54 6.11 22.25
N PRO A 72 -5.00 4.87 22.55
CA PRO A 72 -6.43 4.60 22.70
C PRO A 72 -7.04 5.15 23.99
N SER A 73 -6.23 5.31 25.03
CA SER A 73 -6.71 5.60 26.39
C SER A 73 -6.35 6.99 26.90
N THR A 74 -5.51 7.72 26.20
CA THR A 74 -5.07 9.07 26.58
C THR A 74 -5.29 10.05 25.44
N SER A 75 -5.59 11.32 25.76
CA SER A 75 -5.68 12.36 24.74
C SER A 75 -4.30 12.59 24.12
N PHE A 76 -4.24 12.61 22.78
CA PHE A 76 -3.03 12.90 22.02
C PHE A 76 -2.87 14.40 21.71
N PHE A 77 -3.81 15.22 22.11
CA PHE A 77 -3.81 16.67 22.00
C PHE A 77 -4.35 17.31 23.28
N LYS A 78 -4.00 18.56 23.48
CA LYS A 78 -4.50 19.37 24.59
C LYS A 78 -4.96 20.73 24.06
N LEU A 79 -6.15 21.15 24.47
CA LEU A 79 -6.66 22.49 24.18
C LEU A 79 -6.14 23.44 25.26
N GLN A 80 -5.54 24.52 24.82
CA GLN A 80 -5.03 25.56 25.71
C GLN A 80 -5.41 26.93 25.18
N LEU A 81 -5.64 27.85 26.11
CA LEU A 81 -5.84 29.25 25.77
C LEU A 81 -4.49 29.88 25.44
N ASP A 82 -4.44 30.66 24.37
CA ASP A 82 -3.26 31.45 24.02
C ASP A 82 -3.39 32.82 24.71
N ASP A 83 -2.88 32.91 25.93
CA ASP A 83 -2.92 34.14 26.74
C ASP A 83 -2.29 35.33 26.02
N SER A 84 -1.34 35.10 25.07
CA SER A 84 -0.66 36.14 24.32
C SER A 84 -1.56 36.84 23.29
N LYS A 85 -2.60 36.18 22.80
CA LYS A 85 -3.55 36.72 21.81
C LYS A 85 -4.72 37.44 22.41
N LEU A 86 -5.01 37.22 23.69
CA LEU A 86 -6.16 37.78 24.37
C LEU A 86 -5.91 39.23 24.91
N GLY A 87 -4.65 39.62 25.14
CA GLY A 87 -4.31 40.96 25.60
C GLY A 87 -4.92 41.35 26.96
N MET A 88 -5.53 40.40 27.67
CA MET A 88 -6.14 40.56 28.99
C MET A 88 -5.70 39.45 29.92
N GLU A 89 -5.33 39.78 31.15
CA GLU A 89 -5.18 38.79 32.23
C GLU A 89 -6.53 38.21 32.62
N ILE A 90 -6.66 36.90 32.46
CA ILE A 90 -7.88 36.17 32.84
C ILE A 90 -7.82 35.86 34.35
N PRO A 91 -8.88 36.16 35.14
CA PRO A 91 -8.93 35.78 36.53
C PRO A 91 -8.70 34.28 36.73
N PRO A 92 -7.99 33.86 37.79
CA PRO A 92 -7.66 32.45 38.03
C PRO A 92 -8.87 31.52 38.07
N GLU A 93 -10.00 31.99 38.59
CA GLU A 93 -11.26 31.26 38.65
C GLU A 93 -11.83 30.99 37.24
N ALA A 94 -11.86 31.98 36.38
CA ALA A 94 -12.30 31.86 35.00
C ALA A 94 -11.36 30.96 34.17
N LYS A 95 -10.06 30.98 34.46
CA LYS A 95 -9.08 30.08 33.83
C LYS A 95 -9.35 28.62 34.20
N SER A 96 -9.68 28.34 35.46
CA SER A 96 -10.01 26.98 35.92
C SER A 96 -11.32 26.45 35.28
N GLU A 97 -12.34 27.30 35.11
CA GLU A 97 -13.57 26.89 34.42
C GLU A 97 -13.36 26.62 32.94
N LEU A 98 -12.49 27.43 32.27
CA LEU A 98 -12.10 27.21 30.88
C LEU A 98 -11.34 25.91 30.71
N ASP A 99 -10.38 25.62 31.58
CA ASP A 99 -9.61 24.38 31.51
C ASP A 99 -10.51 23.13 31.70
N LEU A 100 -11.50 23.21 32.60
CA LEU A 100 -12.51 22.15 32.74
C LEU A 100 -13.37 22.00 31.47
N SER A 101 -13.73 23.11 30.84
CA SER A 101 -14.49 23.10 29.58
C SER A 101 -13.70 22.52 28.45
N PHE A 102 -12.41 22.87 28.33
CA PHE A 102 -11.51 22.27 27.35
C PHE A 102 -11.31 20.77 27.55
N ALA A 103 -11.14 20.33 28.80
CA ALA A 103 -11.02 18.91 29.10
C ALA A 103 -12.29 18.12 28.71
N LYS A 104 -13.47 18.72 28.85
CA LYS A 104 -14.74 18.10 28.39
C LYS A 104 -14.77 18.01 26.84
N ILE A 105 -14.36 19.07 26.15
CA ILE A 105 -14.30 19.08 24.68
C ILE A 105 -13.28 18.06 24.18
N GLU A 106 -12.07 18.00 24.76
CA GLU A 106 -11.05 16.98 24.44
C GLU A 106 -11.63 15.56 24.56
N ARG A 107 -12.33 15.29 25.66
CA ARG A 107 -12.96 13.99 25.88
C ARG A 107 -14.04 13.67 24.85
N MET A 108 -14.91 14.63 24.52
CA MET A 108 -15.93 14.46 23.47
C MET A 108 -15.31 14.18 22.09
N ILE A 109 -14.23 14.86 21.74
CA ILE A 109 -13.49 14.61 20.49
C ILE A 109 -12.90 13.21 20.50
N MET A 110 -12.26 12.78 21.61
CA MET A 110 -11.71 11.42 21.74
C MET A 110 -12.79 10.35 21.64
N GLU A 111 -13.94 10.53 22.24
CA GLU A 111 -15.11 9.64 22.14
C GLU A 111 -15.64 9.58 20.70
N SER A 112 -15.71 10.72 20.00
CA SER A 112 -16.11 10.78 18.58
C SER A 112 -15.14 10.03 17.68
N ILE A 113 -13.82 10.23 17.87
CA ILE A 113 -12.79 9.50 17.10
C ILE A 113 -12.85 7.99 17.40
N ALA A 114 -13.11 7.60 18.64
CA ALA A 114 -13.24 6.19 19.01
C ALA A 114 -14.49 5.53 18.41
N ALA A 115 -15.58 6.29 18.23
CA ALA A 115 -16.82 5.81 17.61
C ALA A 115 -16.77 5.78 16.08
N SER A 116 -15.83 6.52 15.46
CA SER A 116 -15.67 6.60 14.01
C SER A 116 -14.76 5.50 13.45
N THR A 117 -14.78 5.34 12.12
CA THR A 117 -13.85 4.47 11.40
C THR A 117 -12.48 5.12 11.14
N ASP A 118 -12.26 6.35 11.61
CA ASP A 118 -11.08 7.15 11.30
C ASP A 118 -9.78 6.51 11.78
N ARG A 119 -9.81 5.80 12.91
CA ARG A 119 -8.65 5.07 13.41
C ARG A 119 -8.19 3.98 12.43
N VAL A 120 -9.13 3.30 11.78
CA VAL A 120 -8.83 2.28 10.76
C VAL A 120 -8.22 2.93 9.52
N GLN A 121 -8.78 4.07 9.10
CA GLN A 121 -8.26 4.82 7.96
C GLN A 121 -6.86 5.39 8.24
N ILE A 122 -6.61 5.92 9.43
CA ILE A 122 -5.27 6.39 9.82
C ILE A 122 -4.28 5.22 9.83
N PHE A 123 -4.67 4.05 10.33
CA PHE A 123 -3.80 2.87 10.28
C PHE A 123 -3.48 2.45 8.84
N ALA A 124 -4.45 2.52 7.93
CA ALA A 124 -4.23 2.30 6.50
C ALA A 124 -3.27 3.36 5.91
N ALA A 125 -3.46 4.64 6.25
CA ALA A 125 -2.57 5.73 5.83
C ALA A 125 -1.13 5.51 6.32
N LEU A 126 -0.94 5.07 7.57
CA LEU A 126 0.38 4.75 8.10
C LEU A 126 1.06 3.60 7.35
N LYS A 127 0.32 2.55 6.98
CA LYS A 127 0.87 1.48 6.13
C LYS A 127 1.31 2.01 4.76
N HIS A 128 0.48 2.86 4.12
CA HIS A 128 0.86 3.52 2.86
C HIS A 128 2.12 4.37 3.03
N LEU A 129 2.21 5.17 4.08
CA LEU A 129 3.39 5.98 4.37
C LEU A 129 4.65 5.14 4.56
N VAL A 130 4.57 4.06 5.32
CA VAL A 130 5.72 3.17 5.57
C VAL A 130 6.18 2.48 4.28
N VAL A 131 5.23 2.00 3.44
CA VAL A 131 5.53 1.20 2.24
C VAL A 131 5.82 2.07 1.01
N THR A 132 5.00 3.10 0.77
CA THR A 132 5.10 3.92 -0.45
C THR A 132 5.68 5.30 -0.23
N GLY A 133 5.91 5.69 1.04
CA GLY A 133 6.34 7.02 1.42
C GLY A 133 5.27 8.10 1.31
N ASN A 134 4.09 7.77 0.78
CA ASN A 134 3.08 8.73 0.40
C ASN A 134 1.66 8.24 0.71
N ALA A 135 0.80 9.13 1.19
CA ALA A 135 -0.63 8.88 1.33
C ALA A 135 -1.39 10.20 1.22
N LEU A 136 -2.51 10.21 0.51
CA LEU A 136 -3.41 11.36 0.54
C LEU A 136 -4.59 11.02 1.44
N VAL A 137 -4.81 11.85 2.44
CA VAL A 137 -5.95 11.74 3.35
C VAL A 137 -6.96 12.84 3.01
N PHE A 138 -8.20 12.47 2.84
CA PHE A 138 -9.32 13.38 2.70
C PHE A 138 -10.23 13.28 3.92
N MET A 139 -10.44 14.41 4.58
CA MET A 139 -11.31 14.54 5.74
C MET A 139 -12.67 15.09 5.31
N SER A 140 -13.67 14.21 5.20
CA SER A 140 -15.05 14.59 4.90
C SER A 140 -15.88 14.72 6.17
N LYS A 141 -17.13 15.17 6.03
CA LYS A 141 -18.11 15.16 7.12
C LYS A 141 -18.52 13.74 7.53
N ASP A 142 -18.44 12.79 6.60
CA ASP A 142 -18.85 11.41 6.77
C ASP A 142 -17.71 10.50 7.25
N GLY A 143 -16.52 11.06 7.47
CA GLY A 143 -15.34 10.36 7.93
C GLY A 143 -14.13 10.58 7.03
N MET A 144 -13.07 9.87 7.34
CA MET A 144 -11.77 9.97 6.67
C MET A 144 -11.66 8.96 5.53
N LYS A 145 -11.06 9.37 4.41
CA LYS A 145 -10.75 8.51 3.27
C LYS A 145 -9.28 8.60 2.92
N VAL A 146 -8.65 7.46 2.65
CA VAL A 146 -7.24 7.37 2.26
C VAL A 146 -7.13 6.99 0.79
N TYR A 147 -6.34 7.74 0.04
CA TYR A 147 -6.02 7.47 -1.35
C TYR A 147 -4.59 6.94 -1.44
N PRO A 148 -4.39 5.77 -2.06
CA PRO A 148 -3.07 5.25 -2.37
C PRO A 148 -2.38 6.10 -3.45
N LEU A 149 -1.05 5.99 -3.53
CA LEU A 149 -0.22 6.84 -4.41
C LEU A 149 -0.64 6.78 -5.89
N ASN A 150 -1.13 5.65 -6.38
CA ASN A 150 -1.58 5.51 -7.78
C ASN A 150 -2.90 6.25 -8.10
N ARG A 151 -3.63 6.72 -7.07
CA ARG A 151 -4.94 7.38 -7.23
C ARG A 151 -4.91 8.90 -7.17
N TYR A 152 -3.74 9.51 -6.94
CA TYR A 152 -3.62 10.96 -6.89
C TYR A 152 -2.28 11.43 -7.42
N VAL A 153 -2.25 12.69 -7.80
CA VAL A 153 -1.04 13.44 -8.13
C VAL A 153 -1.01 14.73 -7.32
N VAL A 154 0.18 15.21 -7.03
CA VAL A 154 0.39 16.43 -6.25
C VAL A 154 1.49 17.26 -6.91
N GLU A 155 1.32 18.58 -6.86
CA GLU A 155 2.34 19.57 -7.21
C GLU A 155 2.63 20.42 -5.97
N ARG A 156 3.91 20.70 -5.74
CA ARG A 156 4.37 21.52 -4.62
C ARG A 156 5.20 22.69 -5.13
N ASP A 157 5.26 23.73 -4.31
CA ASP A 157 6.17 24.84 -4.56
C ASP A 157 7.60 24.52 -4.09
N GLY A 158 8.56 25.41 -4.36
CA GLY A 158 9.96 25.26 -3.94
C GLY A 158 10.18 25.15 -2.43
N ASN A 159 9.19 25.51 -1.61
CA ASN A 159 9.21 25.36 -0.15
C ASN A 159 8.51 24.06 0.31
N GLY A 160 8.04 23.24 -0.61
CA GLY A 160 7.32 22.00 -0.32
C GLY A 160 5.85 22.17 0.05
N ASN A 161 5.28 23.40 -0.06
CA ASN A 161 3.86 23.61 0.15
C ASN A 161 3.05 23.07 -1.02
N VAL A 162 1.88 22.53 -0.73
CA VAL A 162 0.99 21.98 -1.74
C VAL A 162 0.32 23.10 -2.52
N VAL A 163 0.42 23.04 -3.83
CA VAL A 163 -0.19 24.00 -4.77
C VAL A 163 -1.42 23.39 -5.43
N GLU A 164 -1.31 22.16 -5.89
CA GLU A 164 -2.37 21.46 -6.59
C GLU A 164 -2.37 19.96 -6.25
N ILE A 165 -3.58 19.40 -6.14
CA ILE A 165 -3.81 17.95 -6.01
C ILE A 165 -4.86 17.56 -7.04
N VAL A 166 -4.66 16.46 -7.76
CA VAL A 166 -5.71 15.88 -8.58
C VAL A 166 -5.84 14.41 -8.23
N THR A 167 -7.05 13.99 -7.82
CA THR A 167 -7.35 12.57 -7.58
C THR A 167 -8.06 11.96 -8.78
N LYS A 168 -7.93 10.63 -8.94
CA LYS A 168 -8.63 9.85 -9.93
C LYS A 168 -9.37 8.71 -9.24
N GLU A 169 -10.66 8.61 -9.45
CA GLU A 169 -11.50 7.55 -8.91
C GLU A 169 -12.38 6.96 -10.01
N ARG A 170 -12.64 5.67 -9.93
CA ARG A 170 -13.56 4.99 -10.82
C ARG A 170 -14.90 4.85 -10.12
N VAL A 171 -15.93 5.39 -10.71
CA VAL A 171 -17.28 5.45 -10.15
C VAL A 171 -18.29 4.97 -11.16
N SER A 172 -19.29 4.20 -10.72
CA SER A 172 -20.36 3.76 -11.60
C SER A 172 -21.19 4.96 -12.12
N LYS A 173 -21.46 4.98 -13.43
CA LYS A 173 -22.31 6.01 -14.07
C LYS A 173 -23.67 6.17 -13.39
N LYS A 174 -24.22 5.06 -12.90
CA LYS A 174 -25.49 5.03 -12.19
C LYS A 174 -25.47 5.88 -10.91
N LEU A 175 -24.36 5.86 -10.15
CA LEU A 175 -24.21 6.66 -8.94
C LEU A 175 -24.08 8.16 -9.25
N LEU A 176 -23.59 8.50 -10.44
CA LEU A 176 -23.43 9.88 -10.90
C LEU A 176 -24.66 10.41 -11.63
N GLY A 177 -25.72 9.59 -11.80
CA GLY A 177 -26.90 9.98 -12.58
C GLY A 177 -26.62 10.17 -14.07
N LEU A 178 -25.51 9.62 -14.58
CA LEU A 178 -25.13 9.71 -15.99
C LEU A 178 -25.87 8.63 -16.78
N PRO A 179 -26.31 8.91 -18.03
CA PRO A 179 -26.99 7.91 -18.86
C PRO A 179 -26.07 6.73 -19.14
N GLU A 180 -26.58 5.52 -18.94
CA GLU A 180 -25.93 4.31 -19.42
C GLU A 180 -26.06 4.34 -20.95
N SER A 181 -24.97 4.26 -21.69
CA SER A 181 -25.02 4.15 -23.15
C SER A 181 -25.55 2.76 -23.49
N ASP A 182 -26.81 2.71 -23.89
CA ASP A 182 -27.41 1.53 -24.51
C ASP A 182 -26.74 1.30 -25.87
N GLY A 183 -25.79 0.38 -25.96
CA GLY A 183 -25.36 -0.01 -27.29
C GLY A 183 -23.92 -0.36 -27.60
N GLU A 184 -23.07 -0.76 -26.65
CA GLU A 184 -21.89 -1.51 -27.02
C GLU A 184 -21.99 -2.94 -26.48
N SER A 185 -22.50 -3.83 -27.34
CA SER A 185 -22.33 -5.26 -27.19
C SER A 185 -20.82 -5.54 -27.19
N VAL A 186 -20.33 -5.99 -26.05
CA VAL A 186 -18.96 -6.48 -25.89
C VAL A 186 -18.79 -7.67 -26.84
N ASN A 187 -18.01 -7.50 -27.90
CA ASN A 187 -17.48 -8.62 -28.66
C ASN A 187 -16.57 -9.42 -27.73
N ASP A 188 -16.95 -10.65 -27.49
CA ASP A 188 -16.44 -11.62 -26.51
C ASP A 188 -15.05 -12.20 -26.87
N ASP A 189 -14.30 -11.62 -27.80
CA ASP A 189 -13.13 -12.24 -28.39
C ASP A 189 -11.77 -11.54 -28.11
N ALA A 190 -11.70 -10.64 -27.13
CA ALA A 190 -10.41 -10.04 -26.76
C ALA A 190 -10.06 -10.29 -25.31
N LYS A 191 -9.07 -11.15 -25.08
CA LYS A 191 -8.38 -11.33 -23.80
C LYS A 191 -8.02 -9.98 -23.16
N GLY A 192 -8.58 -9.70 -21.99
CA GLY A 192 -7.84 -8.98 -20.96
C GLY A 192 -8.19 -7.54 -20.64
N ASP A 193 -9.29 -6.95 -21.09
CA ASP A 193 -9.68 -5.61 -20.59
C ASP A 193 -11.18 -5.55 -20.32
N TYR A 194 -11.56 -6.05 -19.12
CA TYR A 194 -12.91 -5.82 -18.58
C TYR A 194 -13.06 -4.35 -18.15
N LYS A 195 -13.00 -3.42 -19.10
CA LYS A 195 -13.52 -2.09 -18.89
C LYS A 195 -15.02 -2.22 -18.79
N SER A 196 -15.53 -2.29 -17.55
CA SER A 196 -16.97 -2.20 -17.34
C SER A 196 -17.46 -0.91 -18.00
N THR A 197 -18.26 -1.00 -19.05
CA THR A 197 -18.90 0.14 -19.74
C THR A 197 -19.78 0.96 -18.78
N LYS A 198 -19.99 0.44 -17.58
CA LYS A 198 -20.80 1.03 -16.51
C LYS A 198 -20.05 2.04 -15.64
N ASP A 199 -18.70 2.08 -15.68
CA ASP A 199 -17.90 2.93 -14.82
C ASP A 199 -17.26 4.08 -15.60
N VAL A 200 -17.03 5.20 -14.92
CA VAL A 200 -16.38 6.39 -15.46
C VAL A 200 -15.31 6.88 -14.50
N ASP A 201 -14.21 7.40 -15.04
CA ASP A 201 -13.16 8.06 -14.26
C ASP A 201 -13.64 9.45 -13.83
N VAL A 202 -13.66 9.68 -12.52
CA VAL A 202 -13.96 10.96 -11.90
C VAL A 202 -12.65 11.56 -11.39
N TYR A 203 -12.38 12.79 -11.79
CA TYR A 203 -11.21 13.53 -11.37
C TYR A 203 -11.62 14.65 -10.41
N THR A 204 -11.02 14.68 -9.20
CA THR A 204 -11.19 15.80 -8.27
C THR A 204 -9.98 16.70 -8.35
N CYS A 205 -10.17 17.90 -8.83
CA CYS A 205 -9.12 18.92 -8.93
C CYS A 205 -9.20 19.85 -7.73
N VAL A 206 -8.12 19.92 -6.94
CA VAL A 206 -8.00 20.75 -5.73
C VAL A 206 -6.84 21.72 -5.94
N LYS A 207 -7.12 23.02 -5.90
CA LYS A 207 -6.12 24.06 -6.13
C LYS A 207 -6.09 25.07 -5.00
N MET A 208 -4.86 25.51 -4.69
CA MET A 208 -4.65 26.68 -3.86
C MET A 208 -4.92 27.95 -4.70
N ALA A 209 -5.79 28.81 -4.21
CA ALA A 209 -6.05 30.16 -4.75
C ALA A 209 -5.67 31.21 -3.69
N ASP A 210 -5.64 32.47 -4.07
CA ASP A 210 -5.26 33.59 -3.17
C ASP A 210 -6.05 33.60 -1.86
N ASN A 211 -7.32 33.22 -1.91
CA ASN A 211 -8.26 33.24 -0.78
C ASN A 211 -8.49 31.87 -0.13
N GLY A 212 -7.70 30.84 -0.43
CA GLY A 212 -7.83 29.50 0.13
C GLY A 212 -7.97 28.40 -0.92
N TRP A 213 -8.35 27.24 -0.46
CA TRP A 213 -8.52 26.05 -1.29
C TRP A 213 -9.84 26.08 -2.04
N ARG A 214 -9.81 25.62 -3.30
CA ARG A 214 -11.00 25.39 -4.12
C ARG A 214 -10.88 24.02 -4.79
N TRP A 215 -12.00 23.29 -4.88
CA TRP A 215 -12.03 22.02 -5.59
C TRP A 215 -13.34 21.84 -6.32
N HIS A 216 -13.28 21.00 -7.33
CA HIS A 216 -14.43 20.53 -8.12
C HIS A 216 -14.14 19.12 -8.64
N GLN A 217 -15.19 18.42 -9.04
CA GLN A 217 -15.07 17.12 -9.68
C GLN A 217 -15.46 17.22 -11.15
N GLU A 218 -14.72 16.49 -11.99
CA GLU A 218 -14.96 16.36 -13.42
C GLU A 218 -15.12 14.90 -13.80
N ALA A 219 -16.15 14.60 -14.61
CA ALA A 219 -16.36 13.33 -15.26
C ALA A 219 -16.67 13.57 -16.73
N GLN A 220 -16.06 12.82 -17.64
CA GLN A 220 -16.24 12.99 -19.09
C GLN A 220 -16.06 14.45 -19.56
N ASP A 221 -15.03 15.11 -19.03
CA ASP A 221 -14.69 16.52 -19.32
C ASP A 221 -15.76 17.56 -18.92
N THR A 222 -16.72 17.15 -18.08
CA THR A 222 -17.78 18.03 -17.57
C THR A 222 -17.70 18.11 -16.04
N ILE A 223 -17.84 19.33 -15.50
CA ILE A 223 -17.88 19.55 -14.04
C ILE A 223 -19.19 18.96 -13.51
N LEU A 224 -19.07 18.11 -12.49
CA LEU A 224 -20.24 17.53 -11.84
C LEU A 224 -20.98 18.59 -11.00
N PRO A 225 -22.33 18.63 -11.09
CA PRO A 225 -23.11 19.50 -10.23
C PRO A 225 -22.84 19.19 -8.76
N ASP A 226 -22.92 20.22 -7.92
CA ASP A 226 -22.73 20.16 -6.45
C ASP A 226 -21.38 19.64 -5.96
N SER A 227 -20.37 19.50 -6.86
CA SER A 227 -19.03 19.04 -6.52
C SER A 227 -18.07 20.16 -6.11
N VAL A 228 -18.47 21.42 -6.28
CA VAL A 228 -17.62 22.58 -6.00
C VAL A 228 -17.55 22.85 -4.51
N GLY A 229 -16.34 22.90 -3.98
CA GLY A 229 -16.10 23.21 -2.58
C GLY A 229 -14.99 24.24 -2.39
N LYS A 230 -14.95 24.82 -1.20
CA LYS A 230 -13.92 25.78 -0.78
C LYS A 230 -13.57 25.61 0.70
N ALA A 231 -12.32 25.91 1.04
CA ALA A 231 -11.86 25.97 2.43
C ALA A 231 -10.84 27.08 2.61
N PRO A 232 -10.70 27.63 3.82
CA PRO A 232 -9.63 28.56 4.14
C PRO A 232 -8.25 27.96 3.89
N LYS A 233 -7.23 28.81 3.72
CA LYS A 233 -5.86 28.40 3.41
C LYS A 233 -5.29 27.41 4.45
N ASP A 234 -5.60 27.62 5.71
CA ASP A 234 -5.13 26.86 6.87
C ASP A 234 -5.99 25.62 7.22
N LYS A 235 -7.09 25.39 6.49
CA LYS A 235 -8.09 24.34 6.77
C LYS A 235 -8.43 23.50 5.55
N SER A 236 -7.39 23.04 4.83
CA SER A 236 -7.61 22.10 3.73
C SER A 236 -8.11 20.76 4.25
N PRO A 237 -9.19 20.20 3.71
CA PRO A 237 -9.59 18.83 4.03
C PRO A 237 -8.74 17.78 3.31
N TRP A 238 -7.88 18.19 2.39
CA TRP A 238 -6.98 17.35 1.60
C TRP A 238 -5.57 17.42 2.14
N LEU A 239 -5.07 16.31 2.66
CA LEU A 239 -3.78 16.22 3.34
C LEU A 239 -2.86 15.22 2.62
N PRO A 240 -2.04 15.66 1.66
CA PRO A 240 -1.04 14.81 1.02
C PRO A 240 0.18 14.67 1.94
N LEU A 241 0.25 13.52 2.60
CA LEU A 241 1.27 13.19 3.58
C LEU A 241 2.50 12.58 2.89
N ARG A 242 3.69 12.88 3.44
CA ARG A 242 4.98 12.31 3.06
C ARG A 242 5.64 11.70 4.29
N PHE A 243 6.27 10.53 4.15
CA PHE A 243 6.96 9.88 5.28
C PHE A 243 8.35 10.49 5.50
N VAL A 244 9.22 10.43 4.50
CA VAL A 244 10.50 11.13 4.48
C VAL A 244 10.45 12.18 3.37
N THR A 245 10.82 13.41 3.68
CA THR A 245 10.85 14.50 2.73
C THR A 245 12.26 14.75 2.23
N VAL A 246 12.41 14.87 0.92
CA VAL A 246 13.65 15.31 0.27
C VAL A 246 13.37 16.67 -0.36
N ASP A 247 14.32 17.58 -0.25
CA ASP A 247 14.20 18.93 -0.81
C ASP A 247 14.08 18.88 -2.34
N GLY A 248 13.13 19.65 -2.88
CA GLY A 248 12.83 19.68 -4.31
C GLY A 248 11.98 18.51 -4.83
N GLU A 249 11.61 17.52 -4.02
CA GLU A 249 10.72 16.42 -4.43
C GLU A 249 9.26 16.69 -4.02
N ASP A 250 8.31 16.45 -4.93
CA ASP A 250 6.88 16.55 -4.66
C ASP A 250 6.37 15.40 -3.79
N TYR A 251 7.02 14.24 -3.88
CA TYR A 251 6.65 12.99 -3.21
C TYR A 251 7.66 12.64 -2.12
N GLY A 252 7.20 11.88 -1.14
CA GLY A 252 8.04 11.38 -0.04
C GLY A 252 8.68 10.04 -0.38
N ARG A 253 9.77 9.72 0.35
CA ARG A 253 10.45 8.43 0.32
C ARG A 253 9.95 7.52 1.41
N SER A 254 9.94 6.22 1.15
CA SER A 254 9.40 5.22 2.07
C SER A 254 10.47 4.67 3.02
N ARG A 255 10.03 4.14 4.15
CA ARG A 255 10.94 3.39 5.03
C ARG A 255 11.38 2.06 4.40
N VAL A 256 10.48 1.40 3.66
CA VAL A 256 10.77 0.13 2.98
C VAL A 256 11.82 0.31 1.88
N GLU A 257 11.83 1.45 1.19
CA GLU A 257 12.80 1.78 0.14
C GLU A 257 14.24 1.69 0.65
N GLU A 258 14.49 2.08 1.90
CA GLU A 258 15.83 2.00 2.51
C GLU A 258 16.34 0.55 2.65
N PHE A 259 15.44 -0.42 2.75
CA PHE A 259 15.74 -1.86 2.89
C PHE A 259 15.45 -2.66 1.62
N LEU A 260 15.12 -1.99 0.51
CA LEU A 260 14.65 -2.65 -0.71
C LEU A 260 15.67 -3.66 -1.26
N GLY A 261 16.97 -3.33 -1.19
CA GLY A 261 18.05 -4.22 -1.62
C GLY A 261 18.15 -5.49 -0.76
N ASP A 262 18.02 -5.34 0.55
CA ASP A 262 18.05 -6.46 1.48
C ASP A 262 16.81 -7.36 1.32
N LEU A 263 15.64 -6.75 1.13
CA LEU A 263 14.38 -7.48 0.87
C LEU A 263 14.44 -8.27 -0.44
N LYS A 264 14.96 -7.67 -1.53
CA LYS A 264 15.17 -8.37 -2.82
C LYS A 264 16.12 -9.55 -2.68
N SER A 265 17.21 -9.36 -1.93
CA SER A 265 18.20 -10.43 -1.70
C SER A 265 17.60 -11.55 -0.86
N LEU A 266 16.85 -11.23 0.18
CA LEU A 266 16.17 -12.18 1.04
C LEU A 266 15.11 -12.97 0.27
N GLU A 267 14.32 -12.31 -0.56
CA GLU A 267 13.30 -12.92 -1.43
C GLU A 267 13.92 -13.96 -2.35
N ALA A 268 14.97 -13.60 -3.08
CA ALA A 268 15.65 -14.50 -4.01
C ALA A 268 16.29 -15.70 -3.31
N LEU A 269 16.89 -15.49 -2.13
CA LEU A 269 17.49 -16.58 -1.35
C LEU A 269 16.42 -17.54 -0.79
N MET A 270 15.32 -17.01 -0.27
CA MET A 270 14.21 -17.83 0.24
C MET A 270 13.59 -18.67 -0.88
N GLN A 271 13.32 -18.08 -2.03
CA GLN A 271 12.83 -18.79 -3.19
C GLN A 271 13.80 -19.93 -3.60
N ALA A 272 15.08 -19.60 -3.77
CA ALA A 272 16.12 -20.59 -4.17
C ALA A 272 16.24 -21.75 -3.17
N VAL A 273 16.17 -21.46 -1.87
CA VAL A 273 16.23 -22.51 -0.82
C VAL A 273 14.98 -23.40 -0.85
N VAL A 274 13.79 -22.82 -0.98
CA VAL A 274 12.54 -23.62 -1.03
C VAL A 274 12.49 -24.48 -2.29
N GLU A 275 12.75 -23.90 -3.46
CA GLU A 275 12.77 -24.63 -4.74
C GLU A 275 13.88 -25.68 -4.78
N GLY A 276 15.08 -25.33 -4.31
CA GLY A 276 16.20 -26.27 -4.21
C GLY A 276 15.92 -27.40 -3.24
N SER A 277 15.29 -27.13 -2.10
CA SER A 277 14.87 -28.17 -1.14
C SER A 277 13.82 -29.11 -1.72
N ALA A 278 12.85 -28.55 -2.45
CA ALA A 278 11.82 -29.34 -3.15
C ALA A 278 12.44 -30.23 -4.25
N ALA A 279 13.44 -29.70 -4.97
CA ALA A 279 14.19 -30.48 -5.97
C ALA A 279 15.04 -31.59 -5.31
N ALA A 280 15.71 -31.27 -4.20
CA ALA A 280 16.53 -32.25 -3.45
C ALA A 280 15.69 -33.36 -2.82
N ALA A 281 14.44 -33.09 -2.50
CA ALA A 281 13.50 -34.10 -1.99
C ALA A 281 13.05 -35.12 -3.06
N LYS A 282 13.26 -34.83 -4.34
CA LYS A 282 12.95 -35.72 -5.44
C LYS A 282 14.07 -36.80 -5.56
N VAL A 283 13.76 -38.00 -5.20
CA VAL A 283 14.65 -39.17 -5.42
C VAL A 283 14.33 -39.74 -6.80
N VAL A 284 15.31 -39.74 -7.70
CA VAL A 284 15.20 -40.37 -9.03
C VAL A 284 16.05 -41.67 -9.02
N PHE A 285 15.40 -42.78 -9.26
CA PHE A 285 16.09 -44.05 -9.42
C PHE A 285 16.51 -44.25 -10.87
N THR A 286 17.74 -44.66 -11.10
CA THR A 286 18.24 -45.08 -12.39
C THR A 286 18.49 -46.58 -12.38
N VAL A 287 18.09 -47.22 -13.45
CA VAL A 287 18.37 -48.66 -13.63
C VAL A 287 19.31 -48.77 -14.81
N SER A 288 20.42 -49.51 -14.64
CA SER A 288 21.41 -49.73 -15.70
C SER A 288 20.76 -50.42 -16.91
N PRO A 289 21.03 -49.96 -18.16
CA PRO A 289 20.45 -50.59 -19.36
C PRO A 289 20.77 -52.04 -19.52
N SER A 290 21.89 -52.53 -18.95
CA SER A 290 22.36 -53.92 -18.98
C SER A 290 21.95 -54.74 -17.74
N SER A 291 21.08 -54.20 -16.87
CA SER A 291 20.71 -54.82 -15.63
C SER A 291 19.67 -55.96 -15.80
N VAL A 292 19.70 -56.91 -14.88
CA VAL A 292 18.66 -57.94 -14.76
C VAL A 292 17.42 -57.38 -14.04
N THR A 293 17.58 -56.30 -13.29
CA THR A 293 16.53 -55.63 -12.53
C THR A 293 15.59 -54.84 -13.45
N LYS A 294 14.32 -55.19 -13.44
CA LYS A 294 13.31 -54.50 -14.28
C LYS A 294 12.89 -53.19 -13.62
N PRO A 295 12.90 -52.06 -14.36
CA PRO A 295 12.48 -50.75 -13.85
C PRO A 295 11.06 -50.76 -13.23
N ALA A 296 10.13 -51.48 -13.83
CA ALA A 296 8.77 -51.65 -13.33
C ALA A 296 8.70 -52.38 -11.97
N ALA A 297 9.62 -53.31 -11.70
CA ALA A 297 9.68 -53.99 -10.42
C ALA A 297 10.12 -53.04 -9.29
N VAL A 298 11.07 -52.15 -9.57
CA VAL A 298 11.52 -51.09 -8.64
C VAL A 298 10.42 -50.07 -8.40
N ALA A 299 9.76 -49.61 -9.46
CA ALA A 299 8.72 -48.57 -9.41
C ALA A 299 7.47 -49.03 -8.64
N ASN A 300 7.13 -50.34 -8.71
CA ASN A 300 5.94 -50.90 -8.05
C ASN A 300 6.26 -51.58 -6.70
N ALA A 301 7.51 -51.56 -6.26
CA ALA A 301 7.93 -52.18 -5.01
C ALA A 301 7.41 -51.37 -3.82
N GLY A 302 6.64 -51.99 -2.92
CA GLY A 302 6.26 -51.40 -1.64
C GLY A 302 7.42 -51.43 -0.64
N ASN A 303 7.26 -50.72 0.47
CA ASN A 303 8.26 -50.72 1.54
C ASN A 303 8.50 -52.13 2.09
N GLY A 304 9.76 -52.61 2.06
CA GLY A 304 10.13 -53.97 2.48
C GLY A 304 9.92 -55.05 1.41
N ALA A 305 9.57 -54.71 0.18
CA ALA A 305 9.42 -55.69 -0.90
C ALA A 305 10.77 -56.30 -1.32
N ILE A 306 10.75 -57.60 -1.68
CA ILE A 306 11.91 -58.29 -2.23
C ILE A 306 11.79 -58.29 -3.75
N ILE A 307 12.76 -57.69 -4.43
CA ILE A 307 12.85 -57.65 -5.88
C ILE A 307 14.05 -58.47 -6.37
N GLN A 308 13.93 -59.07 -7.54
CA GLN A 308 15.04 -59.81 -8.16
C GLN A 308 15.96 -58.83 -8.89
N GLY A 309 17.25 -58.80 -8.55
CA GLY A 309 18.23 -57.93 -9.18
C GLY A 309 19.58 -57.95 -8.46
N ARG A 310 20.52 -57.16 -8.96
CA ARG A 310 21.80 -56.89 -8.30
C ARG A 310 21.74 -55.56 -7.57
N PRO A 311 22.39 -55.41 -6.39
CA PRO A 311 22.42 -54.12 -5.67
C PRO A 311 22.96 -52.97 -6.51
N ASP A 312 23.91 -53.23 -7.41
CA ASP A 312 24.56 -52.23 -8.25
C ASP A 312 23.76 -51.84 -9.52
N ASP A 313 22.66 -52.54 -9.80
CA ASP A 313 21.81 -52.29 -10.96
C ASP A 313 20.96 -51.00 -10.79
N VAL A 314 20.73 -50.57 -9.55
CA VAL A 314 19.89 -49.44 -9.23
C VAL A 314 20.74 -48.33 -8.64
N GLY A 315 20.89 -47.25 -9.36
CA GLY A 315 21.52 -46.02 -8.89
C GLY A 315 20.46 -45.04 -8.37
N VAL A 316 20.82 -44.24 -7.38
CA VAL A 316 20.00 -43.15 -6.87
C VAL A 316 20.67 -41.83 -7.32
N ILE A 317 19.94 -41.03 -8.11
CA ILE A 317 20.35 -39.68 -8.39
C ILE A 317 19.73 -38.77 -7.32
N GLN A 318 20.55 -38.33 -6.41
CA GLN A 318 20.14 -37.40 -5.37
C GLN A 318 20.92 -36.09 -5.57
N VAL A 319 20.19 -35.03 -5.86
CA VAL A 319 20.77 -33.67 -5.99
C VAL A 319 20.88 -33.08 -4.59
N GLY A 320 21.95 -33.41 -3.87
CA GLY A 320 22.17 -32.92 -2.52
C GLY A 320 23.46 -32.13 -2.39
N LYS A 321 23.39 -30.82 -2.30
CA LYS A 321 24.48 -29.93 -1.89
C LYS A 321 24.18 -29.35 -0.50
N THR A 322 24.27 -30.16 0.53
CA THR A 322 23.94 -29.77 1.92
C THR A 322 24.74 -28.58 2.42
N ALA A 323 25.99 -28.42 1.99
CA ALA A 323 26.83 -27.28 2.37
C ALA A 323 26.34 -25.94 1.80
N ASP A 324 25.83 -25.95 0.57
CA ASP A 324 25.31 -24.75 -0.09
C ASP A 324 24.04 -24.23 0.62
N PHE A 325 23.17 -25.15 1.06
CA PHE A 325 21.98 -24.81 1.84
C PHE A 325 22.30 -24.22 3.22
N GLN A 326 23.33 -24.71 3.90
CA GLN A 326 23.76 -24.15 5.17
C GLN A 326 24.25 -22.71 5.02
N THR A 327 25.02 -22.43 3.98
CA THR A 327 25.51 -21.07 3.69
C THR A 327 24.34 -20.14 3.35
N ALA A 328 23.40 -20.58 2.51
CA ALA A 328 22.22 -19.81 2.19
C ALA A 328 21.37 -19.49 3.44
N TYR A 329 21.18 -20.49 4.31
CA TYR A 329 20.45 -20.30 5.56
C TYR A 329 21.11 -19.30 6.51
N GLN A 330 22.44 -19.31 6.60
CA GLN A 330 23.18 -18.32 7.39
C GLN A 330 23.01 -16.90 6.84
N MET A 331 23.03 -16.73 5.50
CA MET A 331 22.77 -15.44 4.86
C MET A 331 21.34 -14.97 5.08
N ILE A 332 20.34 -15.86 4.99
CA ILE A 332 18.93 -15.55 5.30
C ILE A 332 18.82 -15.02 6.73
N ASN A 333 19.36 -15.72 7.73
CA ASN A 333 19.33 -15.28 9.12
C ASN A 333 20.02 -13.91 9.35
N MET A 334 21.11 -13.65 8.62
CA MET A 334 21.80 -12.37 8.68
C MET A 334 20.94 -11.22 8.10
N LEU A 335 20.31 -11.44 6.94
CA LEU A 335 19.43 -10.47 6.31
C LEU A 335 18.18 -10.22 7.15
N GLU A 336 17.55 -11.27 7.70
CA GLU A 336 16.42 -11.11 8.61
C GLU A 336 16.74 -10.23 9.81
N LYS A 337 17.91 -10.41 10.41
CA LYS A 337 18.37 -9.57 11.54
C LYS A 337 18.67 -8.13 11.15
N ARG A 338 19.06 -7.88 9.89
CA ARG A 338 19.30 -6.52 9.41
C ARG A 338 18.00 -5.75 9.13
N ILE A 339 16.97 -6.47 8.71
CA ILE A 339 15.67 -5.87 8.35
C ILE A 339 14.77 -5.73 9.60
N ALA A 340 14.86 -6.64 10.57
CA ALA A 340 14.05 -6.62 11.81
C ALA A 340 14.44 -5.49 12.77
#